data_15c12362a5a01929d3b9a985a3668ddb
#
_entry.id   15c12362a5a01929d3b9a985a3668ddb
#
_cell.length_a   1.000
_cell.length_b   1.000
_cell.length_c   1.000
_cell.angle_alpha   90.00
_cell.angle_beta   90.00
_cell.angle_gamma   90.00
#
_symmetry.space_group_name_H-M   'P 1'
#
loop_
_entity.id
_entity.type
_entity.pdbx_description
1 polymer ?
#
loop_
_entity_poly.entity_id
_entity_poly.type
_entity_poly.pdbx_seq_one_letter_code
_entity_poly.pdbx_strand_id
1 'polypeptide(L)'
;RETTGLICQPAYALHSFWGCHFRCAYCNLGHVAHVYVNVEDWVEHIERSFSELENSPEQNLFQWDNGSDIVCWEPEYGGTKLLIDLFSRQADKYLELYVGKSDHVDFLLDYEHRGHTVCCWSLCHEAQTREVEKRTASMEGRLLAARKCQEAGYPVRIRFSPMVPTVGWEAGTRHMIQRMFAEIKPEVLTIEPLRFF
;
A
#
# COMPACT_ATOMS: atom_id res chain seq x y z
N ARG A 1 -7.48 -18.91 16.47
CA ARG A 1 -6.66 -17.67 16.34
C ARG A 1 -6.74 -16.95 17.68
N GLU A 2 -5.62 -16.75 18.36
CA GLU A 2 -5.57 -15.82 19.48
C GLU A 2 -5.92 -14.45 18.95
N THR A 3 -7.00 -13.87 19.44
CA THR A 3 -7.41 -12.53 19.07
C THR A 3 -6.48 -11.55 19.77
N THR A 4 -5.52 -11.03 19.05
CA THR A 4 -4.61 -9.96 19.53
C THR A 4 -5.35 -8.63 19.76
N GLY A 5 -6.68 -8.60 19.69
CA GLY A 5 -7.49 -7.38 19.71
C GLY A 5 -7.40 -6.56 18.42
N LEU A 6 -6.74 -7.09 17.39
CA LEU A 6 -6.64 -6.47 16.07
C LEU A 6 -7.68 -7.09 15.14
N ILE A 7 -8.43 -6.24 14.45
CA ILE A 7 -9.33 -6.61 13.37
C ILE A 7 -8.63 -6.23 12.06
N CYS A 8 -8.24 -7.23 11.29
CA CYS A 8 -7.59 -7.04 9.99
C CYS A 8 -8.12 -8.06 9.00
N GLN A 9 -8.31 -7.66 7.74
CA GLN A 9 -8.60 -8.59 6.67
C GLN A 9 -7.39 -9.52 6.49
N PRO A 10 -7.57 -10.85 6.48
CA PRO A 10 -6.48 -11.76 6.18
C PRO A 10 -5.94 -11.53 4.77
N ALA A 11 -4.62 -11.51 4.62
CA ALA A 11 -3.96 -11.39 3.34
C ALA A 11 -2.70 -12.27 3.31
N TYR A 12 -2.35 -12.78 2.13
CA TYR A 12 -1.03 -13.36 1.89
C TYR A 12 -0.04 -12.23 1.63
N ALA A 13 1.09 -12.25 2.32
CA ALA A 13 2.14 -11.27 2.11
C ALA A 13 3.03 -11.70 0.94
N LEU A 14 3.19 -10.83 -0.03
CA LEU A 14 4.12 -10.97 -1.15
C LEU A 14 5.29 -10.00 -0.92
N HIS A 15 6.50 -10.53 -0.91
CA HIS A 15 7.70 -9.74 -0.71
C HIS A 15 8.71 -10.01 -1.83
N SER A 16 8.99 -9.01 -2.64
CA SER A 16 10.07 -9.02 -3.61
C SER A 16 11.14 -7.97 -3.30
N PHE A 17 10.80 -7.06 -2.40
CA PHE A 17 11.64 -5.95 -2.00
C PHE A 17 11.61 -5.78 -0.48
N TRP A 18 12.74 -5.52 0.13
CA TRP A 18 12.87 -5.22 1.55
C TRP A 18 13.73 -3.99 1.74
N GLY A 19 13.28 -3.08 2.60
CA GLY A 19 13.93 -1.79 2.83
C GLY A 19 13.24 -0.66 2.08
N CYS A 20 13.49 0.57 2.51
CA CYS A 20 12.81 1.74 2.00
C CYS A 20 13.77 2.94 1.98
N HIS A 21 13.70 3.77 0.93
CA HIS A 21 14.54 4.97 0.83
C HIS A 21 13.97 6.17 1.61
N PHE A 22 12.72 6.10 2.06
CA PHE A 22 12.16 7.08 2.98
C PHE A 22 12.83 6.98 4.35
N ARG A 23 12.76 8.06 5.12
CA ARG A 23 13.38 8.15 6.43
C ARG A 23 12.36 8.56 7.50
N CYS A 24 11.31 7.76 7.63
CA CYS A 24 10.34 7.94 8.70
C CYS A 24 11.00 7.65 10.05
N ALA A 25 10.90 8.57 11.00
CA ALA A 25 11.63 8.48 12.28
C ALA A 25 11.24 7.27 13.15
N TYR A 26 10.07 6.69 12.93
CA TYR A 26 9.58 5.51 13.65
C TYR A 26 9.88 4.19 12.93
N CYS A 27 10.41 4.21 11.69
CA CYS A 27 10.52 3.03 10.85
C CYS A 27 11.79 2.24 11.16
N ASN A 28 11.66 0.92 11.28
CA ASN A 28 12.76 -0.01 11.54
C ASN A 28 13.24 -0.76 10.30
N LEU A 29 12.70 -0.48 9.11
CA LEU A 29 13.07 -1.18 7.87
C LEU A 29 14.50 -0.94 7.41
N GLY A 30 15.15 0.10 7.95
CA GLY A 30 16.52 0.43 7.57
C GLY A 30 16.65 1.07 6.19
N HIS A 31 17.88 1.32 5.79
CA HIS A 31 18.23 2.03 4.55
C HIS A 31 18.93 1.13 3.53
N VAL A 32 18.99 -0.16 3.79
CA VAL A 32 19.55 -1.15 2.88
C VAL A 32 18.39 -1.79 2.13
N ALA A 33 18.43 -1.73 0.80
CA ALA A 33 17.45 -2.37 -0.05
C ALA A 33 17.91 -3.77 -0.42
N HIS A 34 17.04 -4.77 -0.23
CA HIS A 34 17.18 -6.12 -0.76
C HIS A 34 16.08 -6.32 -1.79
N VAL A 35 16.44 -6.72 -3.00
CA VAL A 35 15.52 -6.86 -4.11
C VAL A 35 15.74 -8.18 -4.84
N TYR A 36 14.66 -8.87 -5.21
CA TYR A 36 14.72 -9.97 -6.15
C TYR A 36 14.89 -9.42 -7.56
N VAL A 37 16.02 -9.72 -8.19
CA VAL A 37 16.31 -9.22 -9.55
C VAL A 37 15.65 -10.05 -10.64
N ASN A 38 15.26 -11.28 -10.33
CA ASN A 38 14.54 -12.21 -11.22
C ASN A 38 13.02 -12.15 -10.92
N VAL A 39 12.45 -10.98 -11.12
CA VAL A 39 11.06 -10.68 -10.75
C VAL A 39 10.06 -11.54 -11.53
N GLU A 40 10.36 -11.90 -12.77
CA GLU A 40 9.54 -12.77 -13.62
C GLU A 40 9.40 -14.17 -13.00
N ASP A 41 10.51 -14.79 -12.60
CA ASP A 41 10.52 -16.12 -11.96
C ASP A 41 9.73 -16.09 -10.64
N TRP A 42 9.84 -14.99 -9.90
CA TRP A 42 9.12 -14.79 -8.66
C TRP A 42 7.59 -14.70 -8.90
N VAL A 43 7.15 -13.96 -9.92
CA VAL A 43 5.74 -13.85 -10.30
C VAL A 43 5.19 -15.19 -10.80
N GLU A 44 5.96 -15.95 -11.59
CA GLU A 44 5.58 -17.31 -12.01
C GLU A 44 5.44 -18.26 -10.81
N HIS A 45 6.29 -18.11 -9.79
CA HIS A 45 6.17 -18.90 -8.56
C HIS A 45 4.86 -18.57 -7.81
N ILE A 46 4.48 -17.29 -7.74
CA ILE A 46 3.19 -16.88 -7.17
C ILE A 46 2.03 -17.51 -7.94
N GLU A 47 2.05 -17.44 -9.27
CA GLU A 47 0.99 -18.03 -10.10
C GLU A 47 0.85 -19.54 -9.86
N ARG A 48 1.96 -20.27 -9.79
CA ARG A 48 1.94 -21.71 -9.46
C ARG A 48 1.37 -22.01 -8.08
N SER A 49 1.63 -21.15 -7.09
CA SER A 49 1.11 -21.34 -5.72
C SER A 49 -0.40 -21.17 -5.61
N PHE A 50 -1.06 -20.53 -6.58
CA PHE A 50 -2.50 -20.33 -6.53
C PHE A 50 -3.29 -21.64 -6.49
N SER A 51 -2.85 -22.69 -7.18
CA SER A 51 -3.48 -24.02 -7.13
C SER A 51 -3.37 -24.69 -5.75
N GLU A 52 -2.31 -24.38 -5.00
CA GLU A 52 -2.13 -24.89 -3.64
C GLU A 52 -3.04 -24.18 -2.62
N LEU A 53 -3.49 -22.96 -2.97
CA LEU A 53 -4.31 -22.10 -2.13
C LEU A 53 -5.83 -22.20 -2.42
N GLU A 54 -6.24 -22.99 -3.41
CA GLU A 54 -7.65 -23.17 -3.79
C GLU A 54 -8.56 -23.65 -2.66
N ASN A 55 -7.99 -24.30 -1.65
CA ASN A 55 -8.70 -24.80 -0.46
C ASN A 55 -8.90 -23.73 0.64
N SER A 56 -8.53 -22.49 0.42
CA SER A 56 -8.68 -21.39 1.38
C SER A 56 -9.55 -20.26 0.81
N PRO A 57 -10.86 -20.50 0.56
CA PRO A 57 -11.72 -19.54 -0.12
C PRO A 57 -11.93 -18.23 0.68
N GLU A 58 -11.68 -18.26 1.98
CA GLU A 58 -11.84 -17.08 2.84
C GLU A 58 -10.68 -16.07 2.75
N GLN A 59 -9.58 -16.44 2.09
CA GLN A 59 -8.40 -15.60 1.99
C GLN A 59 -7.96 -15.50 0.52
N ASN A 60 -8.43 -14.45 -0.13
CA ASN A 60 -8.20 -14.19 -1.56
C ASN A 60 -7.42 -12.88 -1.82
N LEU A 61 -7.00 -12.20 -0.76
CA LEU A 61 -6.23 -10.96 -0.86
C LEU A 61 -4.73 -11.25 -0.72
N PHE A 62 -3.95 -10.68 -1.62
CA PHE A 62 -2.48 -10.75 -1.64
C PHE A 62 -1.93 -9.33 -1.53
N GLN A 63 -1.19 -9.07 -0.46
CA GLN A 63 -0.63 -7.75 -0.17
C GLN A 63 0.82 -7.66 -0.62
N TRP A 64 1.12 -6.77 -1.52
CA TRP A 64 2.45 -6.46 -2.01
C TRP A 64 2.82 -5.02 -1.65
N ASP A 65 3.75 -4.71 -1.14
CA ASP A 65 4.89 -5.02 -0.32
C ASP A 65 4.82 -4.09 0.91
N ASN A 66 4.35 -4.56 2.04
CA ASN A 66 4.27 -3.73 3.24
C ASN A 66 5.62 -3.59 3.99
N GLY A 67 6.66 -4.26 3.50
CA GLY A 67 8.05 -4.16 3.95
C GLY A 67 8.87 -3.12 3.20
N SER A 68 8.23 -2.35 2.30
CA SER A 68 8.88 -1.32 1.48
C SER A 68 7.89 -0.22 1.09
N ASP A 69 8.34 0.74 0.31
CA ASP A 69 7.52 1.61 -0.52
C ASP A 69 7.92 1.33 -1.98
N ILE A 70 7.43 0.18 -2.50
CA ILE A 70 7.90 -0.39 -3.77
C ILE A 70 7.63 0.52 -4.96
N VAL A 71 6.54 1.27 -4.91
CA VAL A 71 6.12 2.19 -5.98
C VAL A 71 7.18 3.24 -6.31
N CYS A 72 8.06 3.55 -5.36
CA CYS A 72 9.17 4.46 -5.59
C CYS A 72 10.25 3.92 -6.55
N TRP A 73 10.24 2.61 -6.82
CA TRP A 73 11.20 1.92 -7.67
C TRP A 73 10.59 1.53 -9.02
N GLU A 74 9.32 1.85 -9.21
CA GLU A 74 8.58 1.60 -10.43
C GLU A 74 8.57 2.86 -11.33
N PRO A 75 8.46 2.69 -12.66
CA PRO A 75 8.27 1.42 -13.38
C PRO A 75 9.58 0.66 -13.67
N GLU A 76 10.73 1.13 -13.21
CA GLU A 76 12.05 0.56 -13.59
C GLU A 76 12.24 -0.86 -13.06
N TYR A 77 11.68 -1.19 -11.90
CA TYR A 77 11.71 -2.55 -11.36
C TYR A 77 10.78 -3.50 -12.13
N GLY A 78 9.63 -3.02 -12.58
CA GLY A 78 8.68 -3.74 -13.44
C GLY A 78 7.78 -4.76 -12.74
N GLY A 79 7.94 -4.98 -11.44
CA GLY A 79 7.17 -5.97 -10.68
C GLY A 79 5.69 -5.63 -10.58
N THR A 80 5.34 -4.35 -10.46
CA THR A 80 3.95 -3.90 -10.38
C THR A 80 3.15 -4.30 -11.61
N LYS A 81 3.71 -4.08 -12.81
CA LYS A 81 3.03 -4.45 -14.04
C LYS A 81 2.79 -5.95 -14.13
N LEU A 82 3.79 -6.76 -13.84
CA LEU A 82 3.69 -8.22 -13.89
C LEU A 82 2.63 -8.75 -12.92
N LEU A 83 2.57 -8.21 -11.70
CA LEU A 83 1.55 -8.60 -10.72
C LEU A 83 0.16 -8.14 -11.13
N ILE A 84 -0.02 -6.90 -11.60
CA ILE A 84 -1.32 -6.42 -12.08
C ILE A 84 -1.81 -7.30 -13.23
N ASP A 85 -0.95 -7.61 -14.20
CA ASP A 85 -1.27 -8.49 -15.32
C ASP A 85 -1.66 -9.92 -14.83
N LEU A 86 -0.94 -10.46 -13.84
CA LEU A 86 -1.27 -11.76 -13.25
C LEU A 86 -2.64 -11.74 -12.57
N PHE A 87 -2.87 -10.79 -11.66
CA PHE A 87 -4.11 -10.74 -10.89
C PHE A 87 -5.32 -10.35 -11.74
N SER A 88 -5.15 -9.55 -12.79
CA SER A 88 -6.23 -9.17 -13.71
C SER A 88 -6.86 -10.37 -14.44
N ARG A 89 -6.16 -11.50 -14.52
CA ARG A 89 -6.62 -12.76 -15.15
C ARG A 89 -7.28 -13.72 -14.16
N GLN A 90 -7.24 -13.44 -12.87
CA GLN A 90 -7.82 -14.31 -11.85
C GLN A 90 -9.33 -14.06 -11.71
N ALA A 91 -10.07 -15.09 -11.27
CA ALA A 91 -11.50 -14.97 -11.04
C ALA A 91 -11.84 -14.41 -9.65
N ASP A 92 -11.03 -14.75 -8.64
CA ASP A 92 -11.35 -14.55 -7.23
C ASP A 92 -10.17 -14.06 -6.36
N LYS A 93 -9.04 -13.76 -6.97
CA LYS A 93 -7.84 -13.29 -6.26
C LYS A 93 -7.58 -11.82 -6.54
N TYR A 94 -7.17 -11.09 -5.51
CA TYR A 94 -7.00 -9.64 -5.54
C TYR A 94 -5.62 -9.25 -5.03
N LEU A 95 -5.00 -8.30 -5.71
CA LEU A 95 -3.75 -7.68 -5.30
C LEU A 95 -4.04 -6.42 -4.49
N GLU A 96 -3.54 -6.30 -3.27
CA GLU A 96 -3.42 -5.01 -2.60
C GLU A 96 -2.00 -4.47 -2.85
N LEU A 97 -1.89 -3.51 -3.74
CA LEU A 97 -0.66 -2.77 -4.00
C LEU A 97 -0.47 -1.72 -2.90
N TYR A 98 0.54 -1.90 -2.06
CA TYR A 98 0.87 -0.94 -1.04
C TYR A 98 1.65 0.23 -1.64
N VAL A 99 0.93 1.26 -2.11
CA VAL A 99 1.54 2.50 -2.62
C VAL A 99 2.27 3.24 -1.51
N GLY A 100 1.82 3.02 -0.27
CA GLY A 100 2.53 3.48 0.90
C GLY A 100 2.46 4.98 1.09
N LYS A 101 3.60 5.65 1.01
CA LYS A 101 3.75 7.09 1.24
C LYS A 101 4.24 7.84 0.01
N SER A 102 4.10 7.21 -1.16
CA SER A 102 4.45 7.78 -2.45
C SER A 102 3.26 8.49 -3.11
N ASP A 103 3.55 9.41 -4.00
CA ASP A 103 2.63 10.02 -4.96
C ASP A 103 2.97 9.67 -6.42
N HIS A 104 3.98 8.81 -6.61
CA HIS A 104 4.44 8.38 -7.92
C HIS A 104 3.56 7.26 -8.47
N VAL A 105 2.46 7.62 -9.17
CA VAL A 105 1.44 6.66 -9.63
C VAL A 105 1.07 6.79 -11.11
N ASP A 106 1.64 7.76 -11.82
CA ASP A 106 1.21 8.03 -13.20
C ASP A 106 1.41 6.83 -14.13
N PHE A 107 2.41 5.97 -13.85
CA PHE A 107 2.64 4.74 -14.59
C PHE A 107 1.54 3.67 -14.41
N LEU A 108 0.75 3.75 -13.32
CA LEU A 108 -0.35 2.81 -13.04
C LEU A 108 -1.60 3.09 -13.88
N LEU A 109 -1.79 4.34 -14.31
CA LEU A 109 -3.10 4.83 -14.79
C LEU A 109 -3.55 4.14 -16.08
N ASP A 110 -2.61 3.60 -16.86
CA ASP A 110 -2.88 2.93 -18.13
C ASP A 110 -2.87 1.39 -18.04
N TYR A 111 -2.70 0.81 -16.83
CA TYR A 111 -2.66 -0.64 -16.68
C TYR A 111 -4.07 -1.25 -16.60
N GLU A 112 -4.28 -2.38 -17.32
CA GLU A 112 -5.54 -3.11 -17.32
C GLU A 112 -5.70 -3.99 -16.07
N HIS A 113 -6.04 -3.39 -14.95
CA HIS A 113 -6.19 -4.09 -13.66
C HIS A 113 -7.52 -4.83 -13.48
N ARG A 114 -8.55 -4.54 -14.30
CA ARG A 114 -9.89 -5.16 -14.29
C ARG A 114 -10.57 -5.21 -12.91
N GLY A 115 -10.25 -4.29 -12.03
CA GLY A 115 -10.76 -4.25 -10.65
C GLY A 115 -10.09 -5.24 -9.69
N HIS A 116 -9.08 -6.01 -10.12
CA HIS A 116 -8.37 -6.99 -9.30
C HIS A 116 -7.16 -6.43 -8.55
N THR A 117 -6.87 -5.14 -8.70
CA THR A 117 -5.82 -4.46 -7.93
C THR A 117 -6.42 -3.32 -7.13
N VAL A 118 -6.16 -3.34 -5.84
CA VAL A 118 -6.54 -2.30 -4.88
C VAL A 118 -5.31 -1.49 -4.51
N CYS A 119 -5.37 -0.18 -4.64
CA CYS A 119 -4.28 0.70 -4.25
C CYS A 119 -4.44 1.18 -2.80
N CYS A 120 -3.41 1.01 -1.97
CA CYS A 120 -3.44 1.30 -0.55
C CYS A 120 -2.40 2.34 -0.14
N TRP A 121 -2.81 3.44 0.49
CA TRP A 121 -1.93 4.48 1.01
C TRP A 121 -1.90 4.52 2.52
N SER A 122 -0.73 4.82 3.08
CA SER A 122 -0.61 5.40 4.41
C SER A 122 -0.84 6.90 4.33
N LEU A 123 -1.85 7.40 5.00
CA LEU A 123 -2.17 8.82 5.05
C LEU A 123 -2.00 9.35 6.47
N CYS A 124 -1.38 10.51 6.62
CA CYS A 124 -1.25 11.22 7.87
C CYS A 124 -1.37 12.73 7.64
N HIS A 125 -1.61 13.47 8.71
CA HIS A 125 -1.73 14.92 8.61
C HIS A 125 -0.38 15.58 8.29
N GLU A 126 -0.43 16.79 7.75
CA GLU A 126 0.72 17.49 7.16
C GLU A 126 1.88 17.68 8.16
N ALA A 127 1.60 17.98 9.42
CA ALA A 127 2.66 18.14 10.42
C ALA A 127 3.41 16.83 10.65
N GLN A 128 2.72 15.68 10.70
CA GLN A 128 3.38 14.37 10.80
C GLN A 128 4.24 14.10 9.57
N THR A 129 3.73 14.36 8.36
CA THR A 129 4.49 14.19 7.11
C THR A 129 5.79 15.00 7.16
N ARG A 130 5.69 16.26 7.52
CA ARG A 130 6.85 17.19 7.56
C ARG A 130 7.86 16.84 8.64
N GLU A 131 7.41 16.50 9.84
CA GLU A 131 8.26 16.38 11.03
C GLU A 131 8.81 14.98 11.24
N VAL A 132 8.03 13.96 10.89
CA VAL A 132 8.29 12.56 11.24
C VAL A 132 8.58 11.70 10.01
N GLU A 133 7.89 11.92 8.90
CA GLU A 133 7.98 11.10 7.68
C GLU A 133 8.86 11.76 6.62
N LYS A 134 10.17 11.77 6.86
CA LYS A 134 11.13 12.42 5.95
C LYS A 134 11.18 11.78 4.57
N ARG A 135 11.21 12.63 3.53
CA ARG A 135 11.31 12.26 2.11
C ARG A 135 10.08 11.57 1.51
N THR A 136 9.00 11.47 2.25
CA THR A 136 7.72 10.95 1.70
C THR A 136 6.97 12.06 0.95
N ALA A 137 5.97 11.66 0.15
CA ALA A 137 5.06 12.63 -0.44
C ALA A 137 4.23 13.37 0.64
N SER A 138 3.83 14.59 0.35
CA SER A 138 2.94 15.37 1.20
C SER A 138 1.56 14.70 1.36
N MET A 139 0.80 15.10 2.35
CA MET A 139 -0.60 14.67 2.49
C MET A 139 -1.40 14.93 1.22
N GLU A 140 -1.27 16.13 0.66
CA GLU A 140 -1.95 16.54 -0.58
C GLU A 140 -1.50 15.71 -1.78
N GLY A 141 -0.19 15.43 -1.91
CA GLY A 141 0.34 14.59 -2.98
C GLY A 141 -0.23 13.17 -2.94
N ARG A 142 -0.30 12.57 -1.74
CA ARG A 142 -0.90 11.22 -1.55
C ARG A 142 -2.40 11.22 -1.86
N LEU A 143 -3.15 12.26 -1.47
CA LEU A 143 -4.58 12.37 -1.80
C LEU A 143 -4.80 12.53 -3.29
N LEU A 144 -4.00 13.37 -3.96
CA LEU A 144 -4.06 13.54 -5.41
C LEU A 144 -3.73 12.22 -6.14
N ALA A 145 -2.71 11.50 -5.70
CA ALA A 145 -2.35 10.20 -6.27
C ALA A 145 -3.47 9.16 -6.08
N ALA A 146 -4.06 9.10 -4.88
CA ALA A 146 -5.19 8.21 -4.61
C ALA A 146 -6.41 8.54 -5.47
N ARG A 147 -6.69 9.83 -5.67
CA ARG A 147 -7.77 10.29 -6.55
C ARG A 147 -7.51 9.88 -8.00
N LYS A 148 -6.30 10.11 -8.54
CA LYS A 148 -5.93 9.68 -9.90
C LYS A 148 -6.16 8.17 -10.11
N CYS A 149 -5.71 7.34 -9.18
CA CYS A 149 -5.92 5.89 -9.24
C CYS A 149 -7.40 5.55 -9.15
N GLN A 150 -8.19 6.21 -8.29
CA GLN A 150 -9.63 5.99 -8.22
C GLN A 150 -10.35 6.39 -9.51
N GLU A 151 -9.96 7.50 -10.14
CA GLU A 151 -10.47 7.94 -11.44
C GLU A 151 -10.09 6.97 -12.57
N ALA A 152 -8.94 6.31 -12.48
CA ALA A 152 -8.52 5.23 -13.38
C ALA A 152 -9.21 3.87 -13.07
N GLY A 153 -10.12 3.81 -12.09
CA GLY A 153 -10.92 2.64 -11.77
C GLY A 153 -10.36 1.71 -10.69
N TYR A 154 -9.23 2.05 -10.08
CA TYR A 154 -8.71 1.26 -8.94
C TYR A 154 -9.56 1.47 -7.69
N PRO A 155 -9.97 0.39 -6.99
CA PRO A 155 -10.41 0.52 -5.60
C PRO A 155 -9.29 1.12 -4.75
N VAL A 156 -9.65 1.98 -3.79
CA VAL A 156 -8.68 2.69 -2.93
C VAL A 156 -8.90 2.33 -1.48
N ARG A 157 -7.83 2.04 -0.77
CA ARG A 157 -7.77 1.85 0.69
C ARG A 157 -6.86 2.88 1.33
N ILE A 158 -7.22 3.30 2.52
CA ILE A 158 -6.42 4.24 3.30
C ILE A 158 -6.10 3.64 4.66
N ARG A 159 -4.85 3.79 5.06
CA ARG A 159 -4.38 3.47 6.42
C ARG A 159 -3.91 4.74 7.10
N PHE A 160 -4.43 5.01 8.27
CA PHE A 160 -3.81 5.96 9.21
C PHE A 160 -2.78 5.18 10.03
N SER A 161 -1.64 4.90 9.41
CA SER A 161 -0.62 3.99 9.95
C SER A 161 0.81 4.50 9.73
N PRO A 162 1.49 4.78 10.84
CA PRO A 162 0.97 4.97 12.18
C PRO A 162 0.40 6.38 12.38
N MET A 163 -0.54 6.52 13.29
CA MET A 163 -0.91 7.83 13.83
C MET A 163 0.10 8.25 14.88
N VAL A 164 0.75 9.40 14.66
CA VAL A 164 1.77 9.94 15.57
C VAL A 164 1.24 11.24 16.17
N PRO A 165 1.13 11.35 17.49
CA PRO A 165 0.61 12.54 18.17
C PRO A 165 1.64 13.67 18.20
N THR A 166 1.84 14.36 17.09
CA THR A 166 2.64 15.59 17.02
C THR A 166 1.82 16.78 17.55
N VAL A 167 2.45 17.94 17.69
CA VAL A 167 1.73 19.14 18.15
C VAL A 167 0.60 19.48 17.17
N GLY A 168 -0.62 19.62 17.71
CA GLY A 168 -1.82 19.93 16.92
C GLY A 168 -2.38 18.74 16.10
N TRP A 169 -1.94 17.52 16.39
CA TRP A 169 -2.33 16.32 15.63
C TRP A 169 -3.85 16.11 15.50
N GLU A 170 -4.63 16.45 16.54
CA GLU A 170 -6.09 16.28 16.51
C GLU A 170 -6.75 17.16 15.43
N ALA A 171 -6.38 18.44 15.41
CA ALA A 171 -6.88 19.38 14.40
C ALA A 171 -6.39 18.99 12.99
N GLY A 172 -5.11 18.63 12.87
CA GLY A 172 -4.51 18.17 11.63
C GLY A 172 -5.17 16.90 11.08
N THR A 173 -5.41 15.91 11.94
CA THR A 173 -6.12 14.67 11.57
C THR A 173 -7.57 14.93 11.16
N ARG A 174 -8.28 15.80 11.89
CA ARG A 174 -9.64 16.20 11.50
C ARG A 174 -9.68 16.84 10.11
N HIS A 175 -8.78 17.77 9.85
CA HIS A 175 -8.64 18.40 8.54
C HIS A 175 -8.33 17.36 7.44
N MET A 176 -7.36 16.47 7.66
CA MET A 176 -7.02 15.40 6.75
C MET A 176 -8.22 14.51 6.42
N ILE A 177 -8.99 14.09 7.43
CA ILE A 177 -10.18 13.26 7.24
C ILE A 177 -11.23 13.98 6.39
N GLN A 178 -11.48 15.27 6.66
CA GLN A 178 -12.42 16.08 5.88
C GLN A 178 -11.97 16.19 4.41
N ARG A 179 -10.69 16.46 4.17
CA ARG A 179 -10.12 16.53 2.83
C ARG A 179 -10.22 15.17 2.12
N MET A 180 -9.83 14.11 2.78
CA MET A 180 -9.90 12.75 2.22
C MET A 180 -11.31 12.41 1.72
N PHE A 181 -12.34 12.56 2.54
CA PHE A 181 -13.71 12.24 2.14
C PHE A 181 -14.32 13.21 1.12
N ALA A 182 -13.76 14.40 0.99
CA ALA A 182 -14.13 15.33 -0.08
C ALA A 182 -13.57 14.95 -1.44
N GLU A 183 -12.43 14.25 -1.48
CA GLU A 183 -11.67 13.98 -2.71
C GLU A 183 -11.75 12.53 -3.18
N ILE A 184 -11.83 11.57 -2.25
CA ILE A 184 -11.83 10.15 -2.56
C ILE A 184 -12.91 9.39 -1.75
N LYS A 185 -13.23 8.19 -2.23
CA LYS A 185 -14.15 7.26 -1.55
C LYS A 185 -13.41 5.95 -1.25
N PRO A 186 -12.64 5.88 -0.15
CA PRO A 186 -11.94 4.65 0.19
C PRO A 186 -12.93 3.55 0.55
N GLU A 187 -12.67 2.31 0.08
CA GLU A 187 -13.51 1.14 0.44
C GLU A 187 -13.24 0.65 1.86
N VAL A 188 -12.01 0.83 2.34
CA VAL A 188 -11.58 0.43 3.70
C VAL A 188 -10.72 1.54 4.31
N LEU A 189 -10.95 1.78 5.58
CA LEU A 189 -10.13 2.62 6.46
C LEU A 189 -9.53 1.76 7.56
N THR A 190 -8.20 1.74 7.66
CA THR A 190 -7.48 1.12 8.79
C THR A 190 -6.92 2.22 9.67
N ILE A 191 -7.06 2.07 10.99
CA ILE A 191 -6.54 3.02 11.98
C ILE A 191 -5.58 2.28 12.88
N GLU A 192 -4.34 2.74 12.92
CA GLU A 192 -3.28 2.13 13.70
C GLU A 192 -2.44 3.21 14.42
N PRO A 193 -2.48 3.27 15.75
CA PRO A 193 -1.62 4.18 16.51
C PRO A 193 -0.17 3.69 16.47
N LEU A 194 0.77 4.60 16.63
CA LEU A 194 2.18 4.26 16.81
C LEU A 194 2.34 3.34 18.03
N ARG A 195 2.99 2.21 17.83
CA ARG A 195 3.34 1.25 18.88
C ARG A 195 4.84 1.23 19.06
N PHE A 196 5.27 1.20 20.30
CA PHE A 196 6.65 0.92 20.67
C PHE A 196 6.69 -0.54 21.16
N PHE A 197 7.58 -1.32 20.59
CA PHE A 197 7.84 -2.70 20.97
C PHE A 197 9.16 -2.77 21.76
#